data_d8760df013bc6a34551a8179e9602d8e
#
_entry.id   d8760df013bc6a34551a8179e9602d8e
#
_cell.length_a   1.000
_cell.length_b   1.000
_cell.length_c   1.000
_cell.angle_alpha   90.00
_cell.angle_beta   90.00
_cell.angle_gamma   90.00
#
_symmetry.space_group_name_H-M   'P 1'
#
loop_
_entity.id
_entity.type
_entity.pdbx_description
1 polymer ?
#
loop_
_entity_poly.entity_id
_entity_poly.type
_entity_poly.pdbx_seq_one_letter_code
_entity_poly.pdbx_strand_id
1 'polypeptide(L)'
;MTRKEKLALRQHQSTRQLMGMQGIASHGITTSNSELVFFLIRPDNLSVLSSEGIRARVTALANLLRAEPAVELLVVDSRESFQRNKEFYQKRLEEETTPAIRKLLIEDMRHLDEILSSSASAREFVLILRRDLKADMSEKGICDHGLHVRLADEQDVKRLLAVYYQHDITTDFFQDVDGEKAVIENG
;
A
#
# COMPACT_ATOMS: atom_id res chain seq x y z
N MET A 1 -7.99 -40.94 1.45
CA MET A 1 -8.16 -39.47 1.35
C MET A 1 -8.04 -39.10 -0.12
N THR A 2 -9.09 -38.58 -0.72
CA THR A 2 -9.12 -38.23 -2.15
C THR A 2 -8.36 -36.92 -2.40
N ARG A 3 -7.96 -36.68 -3.68
CA ARG A 3 -7.29 -35.42 -4.08
C ARG A 3 -8.12 -34.17 -3.70
N LYS A 4 -9.45 -34.28 -3.78
CA LYS A 4 -10.40 -33.22 -3.38
C LYS A 4 -10.39 -32.98 -1.87
N GLU A 5 -10.36 -34.04 -1.06
CA GLU A 5 -10.28 -33.91 0.41
C GLU A 5 -8.95 -33.31 0.87
N LYS A 6 -7.82 -33.65 0.21
CA LYS A 6 -6.52 -33.02 0.47
C LYS A 6 -6.51 -31.54 0.11
N LEU A 7 -7.15 -31.16 -1.00
CA LEU A 7 -7.25 -29.77 -1.42
C LEU A 7 -8.12 -28.96 -0.46
N ALA A 8 -9.28 -29.49 -0.07
CA ALA A 8 -10.16 -28.89 0.92
C ALA A 8 -9.47 -28.71 2.29
N LEU A 9 -8.71 -29.73 2.73
CA LEU A 9 -7.98 -29.67 4.00
C LEU A 9 -6.86 -28.59 3.94
N ARG A 10 -6.15 -28.47 2.84
CA ARG A 10 -5.13 -27.43 2.64
C ARG A 10 -5.75 -26.03 2.58
N GLN A 11 -6.90 -25.88 1.95
CA GLN A 11 -7.65 -24.62 1.95
C GLN A 11 -8.08 -24.22 3.35
N HIS A 12 -8.54 -25.18 4.17
CA HIS A 12 -8.91 -24.96 5.57
C HIS A 12 -7.73 -24.69 6.51
N GLN A 13 -6.51 -24.98 6.12
CA GLN A 13 -5.28 -24.76 6.89
C GLN A 13 -4.43 -23.60 6.35
N SER A 14 -4.96 -22.82 5.42
CA SER A 14 -4.21 -21.66 4.89
C SER A 14 -4.06 -20.57 5.95
N THR A 15 -2.91 -19.92 6.00
CA THR A 15 -2.63 -18.77 6.87
C THR A 15 -3.70 -17.69 6.73
N ARG A 16 -4.23 -17.51 5.54
CA ARG A 16 -5.33 -16.59 5.21
C ARG A 16 -6.59 -16.89 6.02
N GLN A 17 -6.97 -18.16 6.17
CA GLN A 17 -8.13 -18.54 6.97
C GLN A 17 -7.88 -18.42 8.46
N LEU A 18 -6.66 -18.71 8.92
CA LEU A 18 -6.27 -18.50 10.31
C LEU A 18 -6.36 -17.02 10.70
N MET A 19 -6.08 -16.12 9.77
CA MET A 19 -6.24 -14.67 9.95
C MET A 19 -7.69 -14.18 9.77
N GLY A 20 -8.63 -15.07 9.47
CA GLY A 20 -10.05 -14.72 9.25
C GLY A 20 -10.32 -13.99 7.93
N MET A 21 -9.34 -13.92 7.01
CA MET A 21 -9.50 -13.28 5.70
C MET A 21 -10.19 -14.24 4.74
N GLN A 22 -11.32 -13.82 4.18
CA GLN A 22 -12.03 -14.56 3.14
C GLN A 22 -11.55 -14.18 1.73
N GLY A 23 -11.28 -12.89 1.49
CA GLY A 23 -10.90 -12.39 0.19
C GLY A 23 -10.38 -10.97 0.21
N ILE A 24 -9.80 -10.57 -0.91
CA ILE A 24 -9.52 -9.19 -1.22
C ILE A 24 -10.73 -8.65 -1.99
N ALA A 25 -11.31 -7.57 -1.49
CA ALA A 25 -12.39 -6.83 -2.14
C ALA A 25 -11.81 -5.66 -2.96
N SER A 26 -12.66 -4.99 -3.72
CA SER A 26 -12.25 -3.84 -4.55
C SER A 26 -11.51 -2.74 -3.77
N HIS A 27 -11.84 -2.59 -2.48
CA HIS A 27 -11.35 -1.48 -1.65
C HIS A 27 -10.80 -1.93 -0.29
N GLY A 28 -10.59 -3.24 -0.12
CA GLY A 28 -10.17 -3.75 1.18
C GLY A 28 -10.16 -5.26 1.29
N ILE A 29 -10.43 -5.75 2.48
CA ILE A 29 -10.40 -7.17 2.81
C ILE A 29 -11.74 -7.61 3.34
N THR A 30 -12.29 -8.70 2.79
CA THR A 30 -13.47 -9.35 3.33
C THR A 30 -13.07 -10.33 4.42
N THR A 31 -13.69 -10.21 5.59
CA THR A 31 -13.58 -11.14 6.69
C THR A 31 -14.88 -11.94 6.85
N SER A 32 -14.91 -12.90 7.80
CA SER A 32 -16.11 -13.70 8.05
C SER A 32 -17.34 -12.88 8.48
N ASN A 33 -17.13 -11.74 9.14
CA ASN A 33 -18.22 -10.97 9.77
C ASN A 33 -18.28 -9.51 9.31
N SER A 34 -17.27 -9.01 8.59
CA SER A 34 -17.15 -7.61 8.24
C SER A 34 -16.28 -7.42 6.98
N GLU A 35 -16.30 -6.24 6.45
CA GLU A 35 -15.35 -5.77 5.47
C GLU A 35 -14.41 -4.73 6.10
N LEU A 36 -13.12 -4.84 5.85
CA LEU A 36 -12.13 -3.83 6.17
C LEU A 36 -11.90 -2.98 4.94
N VAL A 37 -12.29 -1.72 4.99
CA VAL A 37 -12.13 -0.77 3.87
C VAL A 37 -10.93 0.12 4.13
N PHE A 38 -10.05 0.25 3.13
CA PHE A 38 -8.80 0.97 3.23
C PHE A 38 -8.89 2.32 2.54
N PHE A 39 -8.43 3.37 3.23
CA PHE A 39 -8.29 4.71 2.69
C PHE A 39 -6.85 5.17 2.85
N LEU A 40 -6.21 5.53 1.75
CA LEU A 40 -4.87 6.07 1.73
C LEU A 40 -4.92 7.55 2.10
N ILE A 41 -4.16 7.96 3.11
CA ILE A 41 -4.04 9.35 3.53
C ILE A 41 -2.96 10.00 2.69
N ARG A 42 -3.26 11.13 2.08
CA ARG A 42 -2.26 11.99 1.46
C ARG A 42 -1.61 12.84 2.56
N PRO A 43 -0.34 12.61 2.88
CA PRO A 43 0.32 13.39 3.92
C PRO A 43 0.53 14.84 3.46
N ASP A 44 0.31 15.78 4.37
CA ASP A 44 0.69 17.18 4.19
C ASP A 44 2.12 17.41 4.72
N ASN A 45 2.88 18.25 4.05
CA ASN A 45 4.17 18.68 4.57
C ASN A 45 3.96 19.69 5.68
N LEU A 46 4.07 19.23 6.92
CA LEU A 46 3.85 20.09 8.12
C LEU A 46 4.83 21.24 8.22
N SER A 47 6.02 21.16 7.59
CA SER A 47 7.02 22.21 7.65
C SER A 47 6.62 23.49 6.90
N VAL A 48 5.68 23.38 5.96
CA VAL A 48 5.19 24.54 5.18
C VAL A 48 3.83 25.04 5.66
N LEU A 49 3.22 24.37 6.65
CA LEU A 49 1.95 24.78 7.21
C LEU A 49 2.13 25.80 8.33
N SER A 50 1.19 26.74 8.42
CA SER A 50 1.08 27.62 9.59
C SER A 50 0.66 26.83 10.83
N SER A 51 0.88 27.37 12.02
CA SER A 51 0.42 26.77 13.27
C SER A 51 -1.10 26.53 13.30
N GLU A 52 -1.88 27.39 12.65
CA GLU A 52 -3.33 27.24 12.49
C GLU A 52 -3.65 26.08 11.54
N GLY A 53 -2.90 25.94 10.44
CA GLY A 53 -3.03 24.82 9.50
C GLY A 53 -2.74 23.48 10.18
N ILE A 54 -1.67 23.39 10.98
CA ILE A 54 -1.36 22.19 11.77
C ILE A 54 -2.48 21.86 12.74
N ARG A 55 -2.96 22.87 13.48
CA ARG A 55 -4.08 22.69 14.43
C ARG A 55 -5.34 22.22 13.74
N ALA A 56 -5.64 22.75 12.55
CA ALA A 56 -6.79 22.31 11.75
C ALA A 56 -6.68 20.82 11.39
N ARG A 57 -5.50 20.33 10.99
CA ARG A 57 -5.28 18.91 10.67
C ARG A 57 -5.44 18.00 11.90
N VAL A 58 -4.89 18.41 13.04
CA VAL A 58 -5.06 17.66 14.30
C VAL A 58 -6.54 17.60 14.70
N THR A 59 -7.26 18.71 14.56
CA THR A 59 -8.69 18.77 14.87
C THR A 59 -9.50 17.88 13.91
N ALA A 60 -9.17 17.87 12.61
CA ALA A 60 -9.79 17.03 11.61
C ALA A 60 -9.67 15.55 11.97
N LEU A 61 -8.45 15.09 12.29
CA LEU A 61 -8.21 13.71 12.72
C LEU A 61 -8.97 13.39 14.01
N ALA A 62 -8.94 14.27 15.00
CA ALA A 62 -9.66 14.08 16.25
C ALA A 62 -11.18 13.96 16.05
N ASN A 63 -11.75 14.76 15.13
CA ASN A 63 -13.16 14.68 14.79
C ASN A 63 -13.53 13.36 14.10
N LEU A 64 -12.69 12.90 13.18
CA LEU A 64 -12.87 11.59 12.54
C LEU A 64 -12.86 10.46 13.57
N LEU A 65 -11.87 10.44 14.48
CA LEU A 65 -11.74 9.41 15.51
C LEU A 65 -12.91 9.41 16.52
N ARG A 66 -13.57 10.56 16.70
CA ARG A 66 -14.79 10.65 17.52
C ARG A 66 -16.03 10.16 16.78
N ALA A 67 -16.11 10.46 15.48
CA ALA A 67 -17.25 10.06 14.65
C ALA A 67 -17.24 8.57 14.34
N GLU A 68 -16.06 7.99 14.15
CA GLU A 68 -15.86 6.61 13.71
C GLU A 68 -15.04 5.83 14.75
N PRO A 69 -15.69 5.24 15.76
CA PRO A 69 -14.98 4.56 16.86
C PRO A 69 -14.28 3.27 16.43
N ALA A 70 -14.63 2.72 15.26
CA ALA A 70 -14.06 1.49 14.72
C ALA A 70 -12.98 1.75 13.64
N VAL A 71 -12.35 2.95 13.67
CA VAL A 71 -11.25 3.27 12.74
C VAL A 71 -9.91 2.79 13.31
N GLU A 72 -9.10 2.20 12.44
CA GLU A 72 -7.72 1.82 12.72
C GLU A 72 -6.80 2.69 11.87
N LEU A 73 -5.68 3.12 12.42
CA LEU A 73 -4.64 3.84 11.69
C LEU A 73 -3.43 2.92 11.53
N LEU A 74 -3.12 2.59 10.28
CA LEU A 74 -1.96 1.80 9.91
C LEU A 74 -0.89 2.73 9.31
N VAL A 75 0.33 2.60 9.79
CA VAL A 75 1.51 3.24 9.20
C VAL A 75 2.42 2.15 8.68
N VAL A 76 2.73 2.20 7.40
CA VAL A 76 3.56 1.22 6.72
C VAL A 76 4.80 1.92 6.18
N ASP A 77 5.97 1.41 6.54
CA ASP A 77 7.23 1.82 5.94
C ASP A 77 7.56 0.86 4.80
N SER A 78 7.58 1.36 3.58
CA SER A 78 8.04 0.62 2.41
C SER A 78 9.38 1.16 1.94
N ARG A 79 10.21 0.32 1.32
CA ARG A 79 11.38 0.82 0.61
C ARG A 79 10.91 1.51 -0.67
N GLU A 80 11.35 2.75 -0.85
CA GLU A 80 11.09 3.47 -2.08
C GLU A 80 11.82 2.78 -3.23
N SER A 81 11.12 2.49 -4.33
CA SER A 81 11.75 1.93 -5.52
C SER A 81 11.90 3.02 -6.57
N PHE A 82 13.13 3.24 -7.00
CA PHE A 82 13.43 4.11 -8.14
C PHE A 82 13.66 3.31 -9.43
N GLN A 83 13.18 2.06 -9.50
CA GLN A 83 13.40 1.20 -10.65
C GLN A 83 12.91 1.81 -11.96
N ARG A 84 11.70 2.40 -11.96
CA ARG A 84 11.14 3.09 -13.14
C ARG A 84 11.99 4.29 -13.56
N ASN A 85 12.52 5.01 -12.57
CA ASN A 85 13.42 6.14 -12.82
C ASN A 85 14.72 5.65 -13.45
N LYS A 86 15.29 4.56 -12.95
CA LYS A 86 16.51 3.95 -13.50
C LYS A 86 16.28 3.45 -14.93
N GLU A 87 15.19 2.76 -15.19
CA GLU A 87 14.81 2.30 -16.53
C GLU A 87 14.64 3.47 -17.50
N PHE A 88 14.01 4.57 -17.05
CA PHE A 88 13.91 5.79 -17.85
C PHE A 88 15.27 6.38 -18.15
N TYR A 89 16.15 6.54 -17.16
CA TYR A 89 17.51 7.07 -17.39
C TYR A 89 18.34 6.15 -18.25
N GLN A 90 18.22 4.84 -18.09
CA GLN A 90 18.95 3.87 -18.91
C GLN A 90 18.51 3.93 -20.37
N LYS A 91 17.21 3.95 -20.63
CA LYS A 91 16.68 4.13 -21.97
C LYS A 91 17.14 5.45 -22.59
N ARG A 92 17.12 6.53 -21.80
CA ARG A 92 17.58 7.84 -22.26
C ARG A 92 19.08 7.84 -22.56
N LEU A 93 19.88 7.12 -21.78
CA LEU A 93 21.33 6.97 -21.97
C LEU A 93 21.65 6.22 -23.28
N GLU A 94 20.83 5.24 -23.67
CA GLU A 94 20.99 4.52 -24.94
C GLU A 94 20.71 5.40 -26.15
N GLU A 95 19.73 6.31 -26.05
CA GLU A 95 19.34 7.24 -27.13
C GLU A 95 20.24 8.48 -27.21
N GLU A 96 20.95 8.87 -26.15
CA GLU A 96 21.69 10.11 -26.05
C GLU A 96 23.09 9.97 -26.67
N THR A 97 23.45 10.92 -27.53
CA THR A 97 24.75 10.95 -28.23
C THR A 97 25.72 11.98 -27.63
N THR A 98 25.24 12.97 -26.89
CA THR A 98 26.03 14.06 -26.33
C THR A 98 26.82 13.61 -25.09
N PRO A 99 28.15 13.61 -25.09
CA PRO A 99 28.96 13.08 -23.98
C PRO A 99 28.68 13.75 -22.63
N ALA A 100 28.41 15.06 -22.63
CA ALA A 100 28.11 15.80 -21.41
C ALA A 100 26.79 15.38 -20.77
N ILE A 101 25.75 15.15 -21.60
CA ILE A 101 24.44 14.70 -21.12
C ILE A 101 24.52 13.24 -20.65
N ARG A 102 25.22 12.38 -21.37
CA ARG A 102 25.49 11.00 -20.94
C ARG A 102 26.13 10.94 -19.56
N LYS A 103 27.10 11.80 -19.28
CA LYS A 103 27.76 11.89 -17.98
C LYS A 103 26.75 12.27 -16.88
N LEU A 104 25.90 13.25 -17.11
CA LEU A 104 24.84 13.65 -16.15
C LEU A 104 23.87 12.51 -15.86
N LEU A 105 23.38 11.80 -16.88
CA LEU A 105 22.47 10.67 -16.71
C LEU A 105 23.10 9.56 -15.86
N ILE A 106 24.41 9.28 -16.02
CA ILE A 106 25.13 8.32 -15.21
C ILE A 106 25.27 8.79 -13.76
N GLU A 107 25.55 10.08 -13.54
CA GLU A 107 25.63 10.68 -12.21
C GLU A 107 24.28 10.64 -11.50
N ASP A 108 23.16 10.95 -12.22
CA ASP A 108 21.81 10.84 -11.66
C ASP A 108 21.45 9.42 -11.28
N MET A 109 21.77 8.43 -12.11
CA MET A 109 21.55 7.01 -11.78
C MET A 109 22.33 6.60 -10.51
N ARG A 110 23.58 7.02 -10.39
CA ARG A 110 24.40 6.76 -9.19
C ARG A 110 23.79 7.42 -7.96
N HIS A 111 23.30 8.64 -8.09
CA HIS A 111 22.66 9.36 -6.99
C HIS A 111 21.39 8.63 -6.51
N LEU A 112 20.59 8.06 -7.43
CA LEU A 112 19.45 7.21 -7.04
C LEU A 112 19.91 5.98 -6.23
N ASP A 113 21.03 5.36 -6.59
CA ASP A 113 21.60 4.24 -5.82
C ASP A 113 22.05 4.66 -4.42
N GLU A 114 22.65 5.84 -4.30
CA GLU A 114 23.06 6.40 -3.01
C GLU A 114 21.86 6.68 -2.11
N ILE A 115 20.76 7.24 -2.66
CA ILE A 115 19.51 7.47 -1.92
C ILE A 115 18.93 6.13 -1.44
N LEU A 116 18.87 5.11 -2.29
CA LEU A 116 18.38 3.78 -1.92
C LEU A 116 19.21 3.14 -0.81
N SER A 117 20.53 3.33 -0.84
CA SER A 117 21.43 2.78 0.18
C SER A 117 21.31 3.49 1.52
N SER A 118 20.90 4.75 1.54
CA SER A 118 20.77 5.59 2.74
C SER A 118 19.42 5.47 3.46
N SER A 119 18.65 4.39 3.23
CA SER A 119 17.37 4.10 3.89
C SER A 119 16.22 5.04 3.52
N ALA A 120 16.07 5.35 2.25
CA ALA A 120 14.86 6.00 1.76
C ALA A 120 13.64 5.07 2.01
N SER A 121 12.96 5.26 3.13
CA SER A 121 11.69 4.61 3.40
C SER A 121 10.55 5.56 3.00
N ALA A 122 9.69 5.10 2.11
CA ALA A 122 8.43 5.76 1.86
C ALA A 122 7.44 5.35 2.95
N ARG A 123 6.96 6.33 3.70
CA ARG A 123 5.96 6.10 4.75
C ARG A 123 4.57 6.34 4.21
N GLU A 124 3.73 5.32 4.29
CA GLU A 124 2.33 5.41 3.90
C GLU A 124 1.43 5.36 5.13
N PHE A 125 0.39 6.19 5.11
CA PHE A 125 -0.60 6.28 6.16
C PHE A 125 -1.94 5.80 5.60
N VAL A 126 -2.53 4.82 6.28
CA VAL A 126 -3.77 4.18 5.85
C VAL A 126 -4.77 4.22 6.99
N LEU A 127 -5.98 4.68 6.69
CA LEU A 127 -7.13 4.49 7.58
C LEU A 127 -7.85 3.21 7.17
N ILE A 128 -8.16 2.38 8.15
CA ILE A 128 -8.91 1.15 7.96
C ILE A 128 -10.20 1.27 8.74
N LEU A 129 -11.31 1.15 8.03
CA LEU A 129 -12.64 1.16 8.63
C LEU A 129 -13.22 -0.25 8.60
N ARG A 130 -13.66 -0.70 9.76
CA ARG A 130 -14.39 -1.96 9.88
C ARG A 130 -15.87 -1.71 9.66
N ARG A 131 -16.44 -2.40 8.71
CA ARG A 131 -17.83 -2.23 8.30
C ARG A 131 -18.63 -3.51 8.40
N ASP A 132 -19.89 -3.34 8.74
CA ASP A 132 -20.91 -4.30 8.36
C ASP A 132 -21.15 -4.16 6.84
N LEU A 133 -21.27 -5.29 6.14
CA LEU A 133 -21.37 -5.42 4.66
C LEU A 133 -22.49 -4.57 4.01
N LYS A 134 -23.26 -3.79 4.78
CA LYS A 134 -24.44 -3.02 4.33
C LYS A 134 -24.30 -1.50 4.48
N ALA A 135 -23.20 -1.00 5.03
CA ALA A 135 -23.05 0.43 5.26
C ALA A 135 -22.33 1.10 4.07
N ASP A 136 -22.95 2.11 3.49
CA ASP A 136 -22.38 2.89 2.40
C ASP A 136 -21.55 4.04 2.99
N MET A 137 -20.21 3.97 2.85
CA MET A 137 -19.33 5.09 3.16
C MET A 137 -18.61 5.53 1.90
N SER A 138 -18.62 6.80 1.66
CA SER A 138 -17.91 7.43 0.56
C SER A 138 -16.63 8.10 1.06
N GLU A 139 -15.61 8.19 0.21
CA GLU A 139 -14.44 9.08 0.39
C GLU A 139 -14.85 10.47 0.90
N LYS A 140 -15.98 10.96 0.40
CA LYS A 140 -16.55 12.25 0.75
C LYS A 140 -16.81 12.38 2.25
N GLY A 141 -17.35 11.36 2.91
CA GLY A 141 -17.63 11.40 4.34
C GLY A 141 -16.35 11.62 5.17
N ILE A 142 -15.23 11.01 4.79
CA ILE A 142 -13.94 11.20 5.48
C ILE A 142 -13.32 12.55 5.11
N CYS A 143 -13.42 12.97 3.86
CA CYS A 143 -12.94 14.28 3.41
C CYS A 143 -13.70 15.43 4.07
N ASP A 144 -14.98 15.25 4.37
CA ASP A 144 -15.80 16.25 5.08
C ASP A 144 -15.28 16.53 6.51
N HIS A 145 -14.52 15.58 7.10
CA HIS A 145 -13.77 15.82 8.34
C HIS A 145 -12.45 16.58 8.13
N GLY A 146 -12.10 16.96 6.90
CA GLY A 146 -10.91 17.75 6.57
C GLY A 146 -9.64 16.95 6.37
N LEU A 147 -9.72 15.63 6.23
CA LEU A 147 -8.60 14.75 5.84
C LEU A 147 -8.59 14.53 4.33
N HIS A 148 -7.41 14.61 3.73
CA HIS A 148 -7.21 14.27 2.32
C HIS A 148 -6.95 12.78 2.20
N VAL A 149 -7.99 12.03 1.86
CA VAL A 149 -7.91 10.58 1.66
C VAL A 149 -8.36 10.21 0.25
N ARG A 150 -7.90 9.08 -0.22
CA ARG A 150 -8.49 8.37 -1.36
C ARG A 150 -8.82 6.94 -0.97
N LEU A 151 -9.86 6.41 -1.56
CA LEU A 151 -10.22 5.01 -1.42
C LEU A 151 -9.12 4.15 -2.07
N ALA A 152 -8.67 3.11 -1.39
CA ALA A 152 -7.72 2.16 -1.96
C ALA A 152 -8.38 1.36 -3.09
N ASP A 153 -7.64 1.05 -4.12
CA ASP A 153 -8.04 0.06 -5.11
C ASP A 153 -7.49 -1.32 -4.75
N GLU A 154 -7.86 -2.34 -5.54
CA GLU A 154 -7.43 -3.72 -5.30
C GLU A 154 -5.89 -3.87 -5.33
N GLN A 155 -5.22 -3.10 -6.19
CA GLN A 155 -3.76 -3.10 -6.31
C GLN A 155 -3.11 -2.48 -5.08
N ASP A 156 -3.66 -1.38 -4.57
CA ASP A 156 -3.21 -0.76 -3.33
C ASP A 156 -3.33 -1.75 -2.15
N VAL A 157 -4.47 -2.45 -2.04
CA VAL A 157 -4.69 -3.43 -0.97
C VAL A 157 -3.67 -4.56 -1.04
N LYS A 158 -3.44 -5.12 -2.23
CA LYS A 158 -2.44 -6.18 -2.45
C LYS A 158 -1.04 -5.70 -2.08
N ARG A 159 -0.67 -4.49 -2.51
CA ARG A 159 0.62 -3.87 -2.20
C ARG A 159 0.80 -3.64 -0.70
N LEU A 160 -0.20 -3.07 -0.03
CA LEU A 160 -0.16 -2.83 1.41
C LEU A 160 -0.01 -4.14 2.21
N LEU A 161 -0.73 -5.19 1.81
CA LEU A 161 -0.58 -6.51 2.42
C LEU A 161 0.82 -7.09 2.19
N ALA A 162 1.36 -6.96 0.98
CA ALA A 162 2.69 -7.42 0.67
C ALA A 162 3.76 -6.72 1.52
N VAL A 163 3.69 -5.39 1.64
CA VAL A 163 4.60 -4.61 2.50
C VAL A 163 4.42 -4.97 3.97
N TYR A 164 3.19 -5.12 4.44
CA TYR A 164 2.89 -5.45 5.83
C TYR A 164 3.45 -6.82 6.25
N TYR A 165 3.33 -7.84 5.39
CA TYR A 165 3.76 -9.20 5.71
C TYR A 165 5.18 -9.54 5.31
N GLN A 166 5.75 -8.86 4.31
CA GLN A 166 7.05 -9.23 3.73
C GLN A 166 8.18 -8.21 3.95
N HIS A 167 7.90 -7.05 4.50
CA HIS A 167 8.81 -5.96 4.89
C HIS A 167 9.85 -5.48 3.86
N ASP A 168 10.30 -6.35 2.94
CA ASP A 168 11.38 -6.08 1.98
C ASP A 168 10.90 -5.88 0.54
N ILE A 169 9.59 -5.82 0.32
CA ILE A 169 9.06 -5.60 -1.03
C ILE A 169 9.14 -4.12 -1.35
N THR A 170 9.88 -3.81 -2.41
CA THR A 170 9.80 -2.51 -3.06
C THR A 170 8.43 -2.35 -3.73
N THR A 171 7.87 -1.16 -3.67
CA THR A 171 6.51 -0.83 -4.15
C THR A 171 6.23 -1.21 -5.61
N ASP A 172 7.26 -1.48 -6.42
CA ASP A 172 7.12 -1.76 -7.86
C ASP A 172 7.10 -3.25 -8.22
N PHE A 173 7.45 -4.16 -7.29
CA PHE A 173 7.59 -5.58 -7.56
C PHE A 173 6.91 -6.46 -6.51
N PHE A 174 5.60 -6.36 -6.36
CA PHE A 174 4.92 -7.50 -5.78
C PHE A 174 4.44 -8.43 -6.91
N GLN A 175 4.90 -9.65 -6.87
CA GLN A 175 4.27 -10.70 -7.66
C GLN A 175 2.90 -10.96 -7.06
N ASP A 176 1.88 -10.87 -7.88
CA ASP A 176 0.55 -11.35 -7.52
C ASP A 176 0.64 -12.88 -7.40
N VAL A 177 1.12 -13.34 -6.25
CA VAL A 177 1.14 -14.75 -5.94
C VAL A 177 -0.28 -15.13 -5.59
N ASP A 178 -1.05 -15.46 -6.60
CA ASP A 178 -2.30 -16.16 -6.40
C ASP A 178 -1.97 -17.48 -5.70
N GLY A 179 -2.39 -17.62 -4.45
CA GLY A 179 -2.09 -18.79 -3.62
C GLY A 179 -2.53 -20.12 -4.26
N GLU A 180 -3.36 -20.10 -5.30
CA GLU A 180 -3.71 -21.25 -6.12
C GLU A 180 -2.55 -21.66 -7.03
N LYS A 181 -1.78 -20.74 -7.61
CA LYS A 181 -0.64 -21.07 -8.49
C LYS A 181 0.58 -21.59 -7.75
N ALA A 182 0.87 -21.08 -6.55
CA ALA A 182 1.99 -21.56 -5.74
C ALA A 182 1.86 -23.04 -5.31
N VAL A 183 0.67 -23.62 -5.37
CA VAL A 183 0.40 -25.04 -5.03
C VAL A 183 0.51 -25.96 -6.25
N ILE A 184 0.47 -25.43 -7.47
CA ILE A 184 0.43 -26.23 -8.71
C ILE A 184 1.84 -26.49 -9.26
N GLU A 185 2.81 -25.61 -9.01
CA GLU A 185 4.17 -25.75 -9.56
C GLU A 185 5.10 -26.69 -8.79
N ASN A 186 4.68 -27.19 -7.61
CA ASN A 186 5.44 -28.13 -6.78
C ASN A 186 4.79 -29.51 -6.64
N GLY A 187 4.02 -29.94 -7.63
CA GLY A 187 3.33 -31.22 -7.64
C GLY A 187 3.90 -32.19 -8.67
#